data_3f121d42c753f9908780a86e84f25db2
#
_entry.id   3f121d42c753f9908780a86e84f25db2
#
_cell.length_a   1.000
_cell.length_b   1.000
_cell.length_c   1.000
_cell.angle_alpha   90.00
_cell.angle_beta   90.00
_cell.angle_gamma   90.00
#
_symmetry.space_group_name_H-M   'P 1'
#
loop_
_entity.id
_entity.type
_entity.pdbx_description
1 polymer ?
#
loop_
_entity_poly.entity_id
_entity_poly.type
_entity_poly.pdbx_seq_one_letter_code
_entity_poly.pdbx_strand_id
1 'polypeptide(L)'
;MAFWNTKKPQTPPEPDIRTYEAEPPHYEPVEHPPRFRYALSTDGVYRKPALRQDKALLSCVGDMLAEEKLYKSHLIGGRTDFHDVFTFVRPYFAASDLTVGNLETMLCAAAPYTGEQYKVDGKYHCNAPQSFLDAVRQAGFDFLMLANNHNLDCGAAGIRETLNRIDDAGLMRTGLFAGPAERRFALVEVNGIRLALLSWSTWYNRNETRLTDEGRRALLNEYAPDRAASDI
;
A
#
# COMPACT_ATOMS: atom_id res chain seq x y z
N MET A 1 -40.14 38.48 20.55
CA MET A 1 -39.71 37.83 19.30
C MET A 1 -38.26 38.17 19.07
N ALA A 2 -37.34 37.23 19.35
CA ALA A 2 -35.90 37.42 19.17
C ALA A 2 -35.49 36.78 17.84
N PHE A 3 -35.01 37.58 16.88
CA PHE A 3 -34.50 37.13 15.61
C PHE A 3 -33.08 36.59 15.80
N TRP A 4 -32.90 35.29 15.65
CA TRP A 4 -31.58 34.66 15.56
C TRP A 4 -31.00 34.91 14.20
N ASN A 5 -29.99 35.77 14.15
CA ASN A 5 -29.21 36.05 12.91
C ASN A 5 -28.09 35.01 12.84
N THR A 6 -28.35 33.91 12.14
CA THR A 6 -27.33 32.88 11.85
C THR A 6 -26.44 33.34 10.71
N LYS A 7 -25.34 34.02 11.04
CA LYS A 7 -24.24 34.15 10.06
C LYS A 7 -23.67 32.75 9.80
N LYS A 8 -23.76 32.29 8.54
CA LYS A 8 -23.05 31.10 8.09
C LYS A 8 -21.55 31.27 8.40
N PRO A 9 -20.86 30.26 8.93
CA PRO A 9 -19.40 30.34 9.08
C PRO A 9 -18.79 30.55 7.70
N GLN A 10 -17.97 31.59 7.56
CA GLN A 10 -17.16 31.80 6.36
C GLN A 10 -16.14 30.68 6.30
N THR A 11 -16.14 29.93 5.19
CA THR A 11 -15.07 29.00 4.86
C THR A 11 -13.76 29.79 4.80
N PRO A 12 -12.69 29.35 5.45
CA PRO A 12 -11.39 29.99 5.28
C PRO A 12 -11.03 30.00 3.79
N PRO A 13 -10.37 31.05 3.28
CA PRO A 13 -9.89 31.06 1.90
C PRO A 13 -8.99 29.86 1.68
N GLU A 14 -9.17 29.18 0.56
CA GLU A 14 -8.24 28.13 0.14
C GLU A 14 -6.82 28.71 0.08
N PRO A 15 -5.80 28.03 0.64
CA PRO A 15 -4.43 28.49 0.54
C PRO A 15 -4.07 28.60 -0.94
N ASP A 16 -3.54 29.75 -1.34
CA ASP A 16 -3.05 29.96 -2.70
C ASP A 16 -1.82 29.07 -2.95
N ILE A 17 -2.04 27.93 -3.56
CA ILE A 17 -1.00 26.92 -3.86
C ILE A 17 0.05 27.46 -4.85
N ARG A 18 -0.20 28.63 -5.49
CA ARG A 18 0.67 29.21 -6.50
C ARG A 18 1.90 29.95 -5.97
N THR A 19 2.07 30.08 -4.66
CA THR A 19 3.21 30.80 -4.07
C THR A 19 4.27 29.91 -3.42
N TYR A 20 4.18 28.59 -3.55
CA TYR A 20 5.26 27.69 -3.17
C TYR A 20 6.17 27.38 -4.36
N GLU A 21 6.87 28.42 -4.86
CA GLU A 21 8.12 28.22 -5.59
C GLU A 21 9.25 27.97 -4.56
N ALA A 22 9.14 26.91 -3.80
CA ALA A 22 10.31 26.34 -3.18
C ALA A 22 11.08 25.63 -4.30
N GLU A 23 12.30 26.07 -4.58
CA GLU A 23 13.23 25.26 -5.36
C GLU A 23 13.17 23.83 -4.80
N PRO A 24 12.97 22.79 -5.65
CA PRO A 24 12.95 21.43 -5.15
C PRO A 24 14.26 21.23 -4.39
N PRO A 25 14.22 20.71 -3.14
CA PRO A 25 15.43 20.46 -2.39
C PRO A 25 16.37 19.65 -3.29
N HIS A 26 17.59 20.13 -3.49
CA HIS A 26 18.63 19.42 -4.22
C HIS A 26 18.87 18.11 -3.47
N TYR A 27 18.24 17.05 -3.95
CA TYR A 27 18.33 15.73 -3.35
C TYR A 27 19.56 15.03 -3.94
N GLU A 28 20.64 15.01 -3.18
CA GLU A 28 21.67 14.02 -3.44
C GLU A 28 21.11 12.64 -3.05
N PRO A 29 21.07 11.67 -3.98
CA PRO A 29 20.63 10.33 -3.61
C PRO A 29 21.59 9.80 -2.55
N VAL A 30 21.12 9.71 -1.31
CA VAL A 30 21.85 9.01 -0.28
C VAL A 30 21.87 7.55 -0.71
N GLU A 31 23.04 7.06 -1.15
CA GLU A 31 23.25 5.64 -1.34
C GLU A 31 23.07 4.95 0.00
N HIS A 32 21.85 4.50 0.25
CA HIS A 32 21.62 3.63 1.38
C HIS A 32 22.35 2.31 1.10
N PRO A 33 23.14 1.81 2.05
CA PRO A 33 23.73 0.49 1.92
C PRO A 33 22.60 -0.50 1.59
N PRO A 34 22.88 -1.49 0.72
CA PRO A 34 21.86 -2.42 0.28
C PRO A 34 21.19 -3.02 1.52
N ARG A 35 19.93 -2.67 1.76
CA ARG A 35 19.15 -3.28 2.85
C ARG A 35 19.13 -4.77 2.56
N PHE A 36 19.56 -5.58 3.51
CA PHE A 36 19.40 -7.01 3.44
C PHE A 36 17.92 -7.32 3.32
N ARG A 37 17.50 -7.80 2.16
CA ARG A 37 16.11 -8.16 1.91
C ARG A 37 15.80 -9.45 2.64
N TYR A 38 14.55 -9.57 3.04
CA TYR A 38 14.02 -10.84 3.51
C TYR A 38 13.99 -11.83 2.35
N ALA A 39 14.44 -13.06 2.60
CA ALA A 39 14.37 -14.18 1.68
C ALA A 39 13.43 -15.25 2.24
N LEU A 40 12.60 -15.83 1.38
CA LEU A 40 11.72 -16.94 1.77
C LEU A 40 12.53 -18.21 1.93
N SER A 41 12.51 -18.80 3.12
CA SER A 41 13.17 -20.07 3.43
C SER A 41 12.27 -21.27 3.09
N THR A 42 12.83 -22.46 3.04
CA THR A 42 12.13 -23.69 2.66
C THR A 42 10.98 -24.07 3.62
N ASP A 43 11.02 -23.60 4.86
CA ASP A 43 9.96 -23.76 5.87
C ASP A 43 8.85 -22.71 5.75
N GLY A 44 8.89 -21.86 4.70
CA GLY A 44 7.90 -20.86 4.44
C GLY A 44 7.96 -19.62 5.34
N VAL A 45 9.13 -19.36 5.96
CA VAL A 45 9.36 -18.17 6.80
C VAL A 45 10.30 -17.21 6.08
N TYR A 46 9.94 -15.94 6.04
CA TYR A 46 10.83 -14.88 5.53
C TYR A 46 11.88 -14.51 6.56
N ARG A 47 13.17 -14.51 6.18
CA ARG A 47 14.31 -14.21 7.04
C ARG A 47 15.31 -13.29 6.37
N LYS A 48 16.01 -12.50 7.19
CA LYS A 48 17.24 -11.80 6.82
C LYS A 48 18.28 -11.92 7.94
N PRO A 49 19.57 -11.59 7.70
CA PRO A 49 20.56 -11.53 8.78
C PRO A 49 20.09 -10.62 9.93
N ALA A 50 20.26 -11.07 11.16
CA ALA A 50 19.88 -10.32 12.34
C ALA A 50 20.75 -9.06 12.49
N LEU A 51 20.11 -7.90 12.68
CA LEU A 51 20.78 -6.62 12.92
C LEU A 51 20.89 -6.30 14.41
N ARG A 52 20.09 -6.93 15.26
CA ARG A 52 20.00 -6.74 16.70
C ARG A 52 19.82 -8.08 17.39
N GLN A 53 20.15 -8.11 18.68
CA GLN A 53 19.86 -9.27 19.52
C GLN A 53 18.71 -8.93 20.47
N ASP A 54 17.86 -9.91 20.73
CA ASP A 54 16.79 -9.90 21.73
C ASP A 54 15.72 -8.80 21.55
N LYS A 55 15.69 -8.09 20.41
CA LYS A 55 14.67 -7.11 20.09
C LYS A 55 14.48 -6.95 18.59
N ALA A 56 13.28 -6.53 18.22
CA ALA A 56 12.91 -6.12 16.87
C ALA A 56 12.26 -4.73 16.91
N LEU A 57 12.71 -3.85 16.06
CA LEU A 57 12.09 -2.53 15.83
C LEU A 57 11.25 -2.60 14.56
N LEU A 58 9.94 -2.42 14.71
CA LEU A 58 8.98 -2.44 13.62
C LEU A 58 8.47 -1.03 13.37
N SER A 59 8.45 -0.59 12.11
CA SER A 59 7.68 0.56 11.67
C SER A 59 6.41 0.08 10.98
N CYS A 60 5.25 0.55 11.44
CA CYS A 60 3.97 0.27 10.83
C CYS A 60 3.36 1.57 10.32
N VAL A 61 2.96 1.58 9.06
CA VAL A 61 2.35 2.73 8.38
C VAL A 61 0.95 2.34 7.94
N GLY A 62 0.03 3.28 8.01
CA GLY A 62 -1.34 3.12 7.51
C GLY A 62 -1.43 3.10 5.99
N ASP A 63 -2.48 3.72 5.46
CA ASP A 63 -2.86 3.63 4.06
C ASP A 63 -1.87 4.39 3.16
N MET A 64 -1.32 3.67 2.20
CA MET A 64 -0.54 4.22 1.10
C MET A 64 -1.45 4.24 -0.14
N LEU A 65 -2.14 5.36 -0.29
CA LEU A 65 -3.17 5.56 -1.30
C LEU A 65 -2.69 6.58 -2.34
N ALA A 66 -2.55 6.15 -3.59
CA ALA A 66 -2.21 7.04 -4.70
C ALA A 66 -3.45 7.75 -5.24
N GLU A 67 -3.96 8.72 -4.49
CA GLU A 67 -5.13 9.51 -4.88
C GLU A 67 -4.81 10.53 -5.98
N GLU A 68 -5.88 11.07 -6.56
CA GLU A 68 -5.83 12.01 -7.68
C GLU A 68 -4.85 13.18 -7.47
N LYS A 69 -4.91 13.82 -6.30
CA LYS A 69 -4.06 14.98 -6.01
C LYS A 69 -2.59 14.60 -5.98
N LEU A 70 -2.27 13.47 -5.35
CA LEU A 70 -0.92 12.94 -5.31
C LEU A 70 -0.43 12.57 -6.71
N TYR A 71 -1.25 11.86 -7.50
CA TYR A 71 -0.92 11.50 -8.87
C TYR A 71 -0.67 12.73 -9.74
N LYS A 72 -1.59 13.72 -9.72
CA LYS A 72 -1.48 14.93 -10.54
C LYS A 72 -0.27 15.79 -10.16
N SER A 73 0.06 15.90 -8.87
CA SER A 73 1.22 16.68 -8.41
C SER A 73 2.56 16.06 -8.82
N HIS A 74 2.60 14.75 -9.06
CA HIS A 74 3.81 14.01 -9.44
C HIS A 74 3.86 13.64 -10.93
N LEU A 75 2.90 14.13 -11.73
CA LEU A 75 2.88 13.94 -13.18
C LEU A 75 3.64 15.09 -13.86
N ILE A 76 4.87 14.85 -14.29
CA ILE A 76 5.74 15.84 -14.93
C ILE A 76 6.12 15.36 -16.33
N GLY A 77 5.78 16.15 -17.36
CA GLY A 77 6.14 15.81 -18.75
C GLY A 77 5.57 14.47 -19.23
N GLY A 78 4.40 14.05 -18.72
CA GLY A 78 3.76 12.78 -19.07
C GLY A 78 4.34 11.55 -18.34
N ARG A 79 5.24 11.76 -17.40
CA ARG A 79 5.83 10.72 -16.54
C ARG A 79 5.48 10.99 -15.08
N THR A 80 5.36 9.93 -14.30
CA THR A 80 5.13 10.05 -12.85
C THR A 80 6.39 9.67 -12.09
N ASP A 81 6.69 10.46 -11.07
CA ASP A 81 7.79 10.19 -10.13
C ASP A 81 7.32 10.50 -8.70
N PHE A 82 7.40 9.52 -7.82
CA PHE A 82 6.92 9.60 -6.43
C PHE A 82 8.07 9.45 -5.41
N HIS A 83 9.32 9.57 -5.84
CA HIS A 83 10.47 9.27 -4.98
C HIS A 83 10.56 10.19 -3.75
N ASP A 84 10.04 11.40 -3.82
CA ASP A 84 10.07 12.41 -2.76
C ASP A 84 8.95 12.24 -1.72
N VAL A 85 7.87 11.51 -2.05
CA VAL A 85 6.70 11.30 -1.18
C VAL A 85 7.09 10.79 0.21
N PHE A 86 8.11 9.94 0.28
CA PHE A 86 8.56 9.31 1.52
C PHE A 86 9.82 9.93 2.11
N THR A 87 10.32 11.05 1.58
CA THR A 87 11.63 11.64 1.95
C THR A 87 11.77 11.83 3.46
N PHE A 88 10.78 12.40 4.11
CA PHE A 88 10.85 12.71 5.55
C PHE A 88 10.70 11.50 6.47
N VAL A 89 10.13 10.40 5.99
CA VAL A 89 9.92 9.18 6.80
C VAL A 89 10.99 8.11 6.58
N ARG A 90 11.75 8.19 5.49
CA ARG A 90 12.85 7.25 5.17
C ARG A 90 13.83 7.01 6.33
N PRO A 91 14.29 8.03 7.09
CA PRO A 91 15.21 7.80 8.20
C PRO A 91 14.64 6.87 9.29
N TYR A 92 13.34 6.95 9.54
CA TYR A 92 12.66 6.07 10.50
C TYR A 92 12.58 4.64 9.99
N PHE A 93 12.26 4.46 8.71
CA PHE A 93 12.23 3.14 8.09
C PHE A 93 13.63 2.51 8.02
N ALA A 94 14.64 3.33 7.72
CA ALA A 94 16.03 2.88 7.72
C ALA A 94 16.51 2.40 9.10
N ALA A 95 15.97 2.95 10.19
CA ALA A 95 16.28 2.53 11.55
C ALA A 95 15.54 1.26 11.98
N SER A 96 14.49 0.85 11.25
CA SER A 96 13.64 -0.29 11.60
C SER A 96 14.19 -1.61 11.07
N ASP A 97 13.88 -2.70 11.76
CA ASP A 97 14.21 -4.05 11.31
C ASP A 97 13.19 -4.58 10.31
N LEU A 98 11.92 -4.16 10.44
CA LEU A 98 10.84 -4.48 9.53
C LEU A 98 9.95 -3.23 9.36
N THR A 99 9.68 -2.85 8.12
CA THR A 99 8.74 -1.78 7.78
C THR A 99 7.55 -2.35 7.05
N VAL A 100 6.37 -2.14 7.61
CA VAL A 100 5.08 -2.65 7.13
C VAL A 100 4.17 -1.50 6.76
N GLY A 101 3.46 -1.58 5.63
CA GLY A 101 2.47 -0.59 5.24
C GLY A 101 1.24 -1.21 4.57
N ASN A 102 0.09 -0.53 4.64
CA ASN A 102 -1.09 -0.91 3.88
C ASN A 102 -1.03 -0.30 2.47
N LEU A 103 -0.83 -1.13 1.44
CA LEU A 103 -0.90 -0.67 0.05
C LEU A 103 -2.37 -0.62 -0.37
N GLU A 104 -2.98 0.57 -0.26
CA GLU A 104 -4.41 0.77 -0.54
C GLU A 104 -4.65 1.28 -1.98
N THR A 105 -3.86 0.80 -2.90
CA THR A 105 -4.01 1.09 -4.34
C THR A 105 -3.67 -0.14 -5.16
N MET A 106 -4.33 -0.30 -6.30
CA MET A 106 -4.00 -1.36 -7.27
C MET A 106 -2.83 -0.91 -8.16
N LEU A 107 -2.16 -1.86 -8.78
CA LEU A 107 -1.05 -1.64 -9.70
C LEU A 107 -1.34 -2.34 -11.02
N CYS A 108 -2.25 -1.76 -11.82
CA CYS A 108 -2.76 -2.38 -13.04
C CYS A 108 -2.58 -1.45 -14.25
N ALA A 109 -1.71 -1.81 -15.20
CA ALA A 109 -1.45 -1.00 -16.39
C ALA A 109 -2.64 -0.96 -17.36
N ALA A 110 -3.47 -2.00 -17.37
CA ALA A 110 -4.65 -2.08 -18.23
C ALA A 110 -5.82 -1.20 -17.77
N ALA A 111 -5.77 -0.69 -16.53
CA ALA A 111 -6.78 0.19 -15.97
C ALA A 111 -6.27 1.65 -15.89
N PRO A 112 -7.16 2.65 -15.98
CA PRO A 112 -6.76 4.04 -15.80
C PRO A 112 -6.11 4.26 -14.42
N TYR A 113 -5.12 5.14 -14.35
CA TYR A 113 -4.60 5.59 -13.07
C TYR A 113 -5.59 6.53 -12.39
N THR A 114 -5.44 6.72 -11.07
CA THR A 114 -6.30 7.62 -10.29
C THR A 114 -6.39 9.01 -10.92
N GLY A 115 -7.39 9.73 -10.54
CA GLY A 115 -7.64 11.05 -11.02
C GLY A 115 -9.06 11.18 -11.48
N GLU A 116 -9.27 11.66 -12.70
CA GLU A 116 -10.61 11.82 -13.27
C GLU A 116 -11.40 10.51 -13.35
N GLN A 117 -10.70 9.38 -13.30
CA GLN A 117 -11.27 8.04 -13.29
C GLN A 117 -11.53 7.47 -11.90
N TYR A 118 -11.42 8.29 -10.86
CA TYR A 118 -11.68 7.89 -9.48
C TYR A 118 -13.04 7.17 -9.31
N LYS A 119 -13.98 7.49 -10.16
CA LYS A 119 -15.27 6.79 -10.27
C LYS A 119 -15.49 6.32 -11.70
N VAL A 120 -15.01 5.14 -12.02
CA VAL A 120 -15.34 4.46 -13.27
C VAL A 120 -16.69 3.76 -13.08
N ASP A 121 -17.65 4.02 -13.93
CA ASP A 121 -19.02 3.47 -13.84
C ASP A 121 -19.70 3.70 -12.47
N GLY A 122 -19.43 4.84 -11.84
CA GLY A 122 -19.98 5.16 -10.52
C GLY A 122 -19.36 4.41 -9.35
N LYS A 123 -18.32 3.59 -9.59
CA LYS A 123 -17.58 2.83 -8.59
C LYS A 123 -16.24 3.46 -8.31
N TYR A 124 -15.75 3.27 -7.10
CA TYR A 124 -14.38 3.69 -6.73
C TYR A 124 -13.36 2.93 -7.57
N HIS A 125 -12.29 3.65 -7.92
CA HIS A 125 -11.21 3.11 -8.71
C HIS A 125 -9.90 3.76 -8.28
N CYS A 126 -9.11 3.06 -7.49
CA CYS A 126 -7.79 3.49 -7.07
C CYS A 126 -6.73 2.62 -7.70
N ASN A 127 -5.89 3.23 -8.54
CA ASN A 127 -4.86 2.53 -9.29
C ASN A 127 -3.65 3.43 -9.48
N ALA A 128 -2.46 2.90 -9.34
CA ALA A 128 -1.20 3.63 -9.41
C ALA A 128 -0.24 3.04 -10.44
N PRO A 129 0.64 3.86 -11.03
CA PRO A 129 1.70 3.38 -11.91
C PRO A 129 2.81 2.66 -11.14
N GLN A 130 3.68 1.95 -11.88
CA GLN A 130 4.84 1.25 -11.32
C GLN A 130 5.74 2.17 -10.48
N SER A 131 5.91 3.43 -10.89
CA SER A 131 6.73 4.41 -10.18
C SER A 131 6.29 4.65 -8.72
N PHE A 132 5.01 4.43 -8.39
CA PHE A 132 4.53 4.49 -7.01
C PHE A 132 5.07 3.30 -6.18
N LEU A 133 5.01 2.08 -6.71
CA LEU A 133 5.58 0.91 -6.06
C LEU A 133 7.11 1.02 -5.93
N ASP A 134 7.76 1.58 -6.94
CA ASP A 134 9.21 1.83 -6.91
C ASP A 134 9.57 2.80 -5.78
N ALA A 135 8.79 3.86 -5.58
CA ALA A 135 8.96 4.80 -4.48
C ALA A 135 8.71 4.15 -3.11
N VAL A 136 7.68 3.32 -2.96
CA VAL A 136 7.41 2.52 -1.75
C VAL A 136 8.60 1.63 -1.43
N ARG A 137 9.11 0.89 -2.42
CA ARG A 137 10.28 0.03 -2.26
C ARG A 137 11.53 0.82 -1.87
N GLN A 138 11.81 1.93 -2.55
CA GLN A 138 12.96 2.80 -2.28
C GLN A 138 12.87 3.49 -0.93
N ALA A 139 11.66 3.77 -0.43
CA ALA A 139 11.45 4.31 0.90
C ALA A 139 11.88 3.35 2.00
N GLY A 140 11.95 2.04 1.71
CA GLY A 140 12.42 1.03 2.64
C GLY A 140 11.30 0.20 3.26
N PHE A 141 10.14 0.11 2.61
CA PHE A 141 9.15 -0.90 2.98
C PHE A 141 9.67 -2.30 2.70
N ASP A 142 9.41 -3.20 3.60
CA ASP A 142 9.75 -4.62 3.50
C ASP A 142 8.50 -5.47 3.24
N PHE A 143 7.35 -5.06 3.78
CA PHE A 143 6.12 -5.84 3.80
C PHE A 143 4.89 -4.99 3.47
N LEU A 144 4.01 -5.53 2.62
CA LEU A 144 2.77 -4.89 2.24
C LEU A 144 1.55 -5.69 2.72
N MET A 145 0.70 -5.03 3.51
CA MET A 145 -0.66 -5.47 3.80
C MET A 145 -1.52 -5.09 2.61
N LEU A 146 -2.30 -6.03 2.07
CA LEU A 146 -3.06 -5.82 0.84
C LEU A 146 -4.58 -5.96 1.04
N ALA A 147 -5.08 -6.46 2.18
CA ALA A 147 -6.52 -6.57 2.37
C ALA A 147 -7.12 -5.22 2.80
N ASN A 148 -7.77 -4.54 1.86
CA ASN A 148 -8.44 -3.25 2.04
C ASN A 148 -9.63 -3.12 1.09
N ASN A 149 -10.34 -2.00 1.15
CA ASN A 149 -11.55 -1.74 0.38
C ASN A 149 -11.30 -1.45 -1.11
N HIS A 150 -10.05 -1.19 -1.53
CA HIS A 150 -9.67 -0.92 -2.93
C HIS A 150 -9.21 -2.17 -3.70
N ASN A 151 -9.21 -3.34 -3.08
CA ASN A 151 -8.71 -4.59 -3.68
C ASN A 151 -9.42 -5.02 -4.97
N LEU A 152 -10.66 -4.61 -5.17
CA LEU A 152 -11.47 -4.97 -6.34
C LEU A 152 -11.59 -3.86 -7.37
N ASP A 153 -10.89 -2.75 -7.21
CA ASP A 153 -11.01 -1.61 -8.11
C ASP A 153 -10.63 -1.94 -9.56
N CYS A 154 -9.66 -2.83 -9.75
CA CYS A 154 -9.23 -3.31 -11.06
C CYS A 154 -9.64 -4.78 -11.34
N GLY A 155 -10.51 -5.35 -10.50
CA GLY A 155 -10.99 -6.73 -10.65
C GLY A 155 -9.89 -7.80 -10.55
N ALA A 156 -10.20 -9.05 -10.96
CA ALA A 156 -9.27 -10.18 -10.83
C ALA A 156 -7.96 -10.00 -11.60
N ALA A 157 -8.00 -9.37 -12.76
CA ALA A 157 -6.78 -9.11 -13.55
C ALA A 157 -5.86 -8.13 -12.84
N GLY A 158 -6.44 -7.07 -12.26
CA GLY A 158 -5.69 -6.10 -11.46
C GLY A 158 -5.07 -6.71 -10.21
N ILE A 159 -5.78 -7.61 -9.51
CA ILE A 159 -5.21 -8.36 -8.38
C ILE A 159 -3.96 -9.12 -8.81
N ARG A 160 -4.04 -9.92 -9.87
CA ARG A 160 -2.90 -10.72 -10.35
C ARG A 160 -1.73 -9.84 -10.76
N GLU A 161 -1.99 -8.75 -11.49
CA GLU A 161 -0.93 -7.83 -11.90
C GLU A 161 -0.28 -7.14 -10.71
N THR A 162 -1.08 -6.68 -9.73
CA THR A 162 -0.58 -6.10 -8.48
C THR A 162 0.33 -7.07 -7.74
N LEU A 163 -0.09 -8.33 -7.57
CA LEU A 163 0.71 -9.36 -6.91
C LEU A 163 2.03 -9.61 -7.64
N ASN A 164 1.99 -9.78 -8.97
CA ASN A 164 3.20 -9.99 -9.77
C ASN A 164 4.20 -8.84 -9.62
N ARG A 165 3.72 -7.59 -9.68
CA ARG A 165 4.60 -6.40 -9.52
C ARG A 165 5.23 -6.32 -8.15
N ILE A 166 4.49 -6.65 -7.08
CA ILE A 166 4.99 -6.69 -5.71
C ILE A 166 6.05 -7.79 -5.56
N ASP A 167 5.76 -8.98 -6.09
CA ASP A 167 6.68 -10.12 -6.05
C ASP A 167 7.96 -9.84 -6.86
N ASP A 168 7.85 -9.25 -8.06
CA ASP A 168 8.98 -8.82 -8.89
C ASP A 168 9.82 -7.71 -8.20
N ALA A 169 9.19 -6.85 -7.42
CA ALA A 169 9.88 -5.86 -6.60
C ALA A 169 10.61 -6.48 -5.40
N GLY A 170 10.36 -7.77 -5.10
CA GLY A 170 10.94 -8.49 -3.96
C GLY A 170 10.41 -8.00 -2.62
N LEU A 171 9.18 -7.52 -2.57
CA LEU A 171 8.47 -7.13 -1.35
C LEU A 171 7.65 -8.31 -0.83
N MET A 172 7.60 -8.45 0.49
CA MET A 172 6.72 -9.43 1.14
C MET A 172 5.29 -8.90 1.18
N ARG A 173 4.31 -9.79 1.20
CA ARG A 173 2.90 -9.42 1.20
C ARG A 173 1.97 -10.44 1.84
N THR A 174 0.77 -10.00 2.23
CA THR A 174 -0.38 -10.83 2.57
C THR A 174 -1.69 -10.05 2.39
N GLY A 175 -2.83 -10.74 2.37
CA GLY A 175 -4.17 -10.13 2.27
C GLY A 175 -4.80 -10.23 0.89
N LEU A 176 -3.99 -10.36 -0.18
CA LEU A 176 -4.39 -10.80 -1.51
C LEU A 176 -3.56 -12.01 -1.91
N PHE A 177 -4.13 -12.92 -2.70
CA PHE A 177 -3.55 -14.20 -3.03
C PHE A 177 -3.64 -14.52 -4.51
N ALA A 178 -2.67 -15.28 -5.03
CA ALA A 178 -2.67 -15.74 -6.40
C ALA A 178 -3.71 -16.87 -6.64
N GLY A 179 -4.09 -17.57 -5.58
CA GLY A 179 -5.06 -18.66 -5.64
C GLY A 179 -5.37 -19.30 -4.28
N PRO A 180 -6.23 -20.33 -4.27
CA PRO A 180 -6.74 -20.91 -3.01
C PRO A 180 -5.69 -21.69 -2.22
N ALA A 181 -4.61 -22.13 -2.86
CA ALA A 181 -3.53 -22.88 -2.21
C ALA A 181 -2.50 -21.99 -1.48
N GLU A 182 -2.54 -20.68 -1.67
CA GLU A 182 -1.63 -19.77 -1.02
C GLU A 182 -2.00 -19.60 0.46
N ARG A 183 -0.99 -19.59 1.33
CA ARG A 183 -1.17 -19.42 2.78
C ARG A 183 -1.78 -18.05 3.07
N ARG A 184 -2.80 -18.01 3.95
CA ARG A 184 -3.57 -16.80 4.27
C ARG A 184 -2.87 -15.83 5.24
N PHE A 185 -1.65 -16.12 5.63
CA PHE A 185 -0.80 -15.28 6.46
C PHE A 185 0.66 -15.41 6.01
N ALA A 186 1.49 -14.48 6.42
CA ALA A 186 2.94 -14.56 6.21
C ALA A 186 3.67 -14.74 7.55
N LEU A 187 4.71 -15.56 7.54
CA LEU A 187 5.63 -15.70 8.68
C LEU A 187 6.91 -14.96 8.37
N VAL A 188 7.30 -14.07 9.28
CA VAL A 188 8.53 -13.27 9.17
C VAL A 188 9.33 -13.45 10.45
N GLU A 189 10.61 -13.75 10.33
CA GLU A 189 11.52 -13.81 11.47
C GLU A 189 12.38 -12.54 11.49
N VAL A 190 12.25 -11.78 12.55
CA VAL A 190 12.94 -10.50 12.76
C VAL A 190 13.84 -10.64 13.97
N ASN A 191 15.15 -10.67 13.75
CA ASN A 191 16.16 -10.81 14.82
C ASN A 191 15.88 -12.00 15.78
N GLY A 192 15.44 -13.16 15.23
CA GLY A 192 15.09 -14.36 16.00
C GLY A 192 13.65 -14.36 16.55
N ILE A 193 12.91 -13.27 16.44
CA ILE A 193 11.50 -13.19 16.85
C ILE A 193 10.63 -13.55 15.65
N ARG A 194 9.79 -14.58 15.79
CA ARG A 194 8.86 -15.00 14.73
C ARG A 194 7.54 -14.29 14.85
N LEU A 195 7.12 -13.64 13.76
CA LEU A 195 5.90 -12.87 13.63
C LEU A 195 4.98 -13.54 12.60
N ALA A 196 3.69 -13.64 12.90
CA ALA A 196 2.66 -13.94 11.91
C ALA A 196 1.96 -12.62 11.52
N LEU A 197 1.98 -12.31 10.23
CA LEU A 197 1.34 -11.11 9.68
C LEU A 197 0.07 -11.53 8.94
N LEU A 198 -1.06 -10.94 9.35
CA LEU A 198 -2.39 -11.24 8.84
C LEU A 198 -3.07 -9.93 8.42
N SER A 199 -3.85 -9.99 7.35
CA SER A 199 -4.56 -8.83 6.82
C SER A 199 -5.92 -9.28 6.28
N TRP A 200 -7.00 -8.68 6.75
CA TRP A 200 -8.37 -8.97 6.31
C TRP A 200 -9.12 -7.69 5.96
N SER A 201 -10.11 -7.81 5.07
CA SER A 201 -11.06 -6.74 4.78
C SER A 201 -12.49 -7.25 4.90
N THR A 202 -13.42 -6.37 5.24
CA THR A 202 -14.85 -6.67 5.34
C THR A 202 -15.66 -5.99 4.23
N TRP A 203 -15.03 -5.12 3.44
CA TRP A 203 -15.73 -4.29 2.48
C TRP A 203 -14.84 -3.93 1.28
N TYR A 204 -15.44 -3.78 0.08
CA TYR A 204 -14.73 -3.59 -1.18
C TYR A 204 -15.36 -2.50 -2.06
N ASN A 205 -15.81 -1.39 -1.47
CA ASN A 205 -16.32 -0.22 -2.18
C ASN A 205 -17.46 -0.53 -3.18
N ARG A 206 -18.29 -1.54 -2.88
CA ARG A 206 -19.36 -2.03 -3.77
C ARG A 206 -18.84 -2.65 -5.08
N ASN A 207 -17.60 -3.10 -5.10
CA ASN A 207 -16.98 -3.79 -6.23
C ASN A 207 -17.08 -5.33 -6.15
N GLU A 208 -17.80 -5.86 -5.16
CA GLU A 208 -17.91 -7.30 -4.86
C GLU A 208 -18.37 -8.10 -6.08
N THR A 209 -19.21 -7.51 -6.93
CA THR A 209 -19.71 -8.14 -8.16
C THR A 209 -18.67 -8.31 -9.26
N ARG A 210 -17.47 -7.76 -9.10
CA ARG A 210 -16.36 -7.94 -10.05
C ARG A 210 -15.70 -9.31 -9.97
N LEU A 211 -16.01 -10.10 -8.93
CA LEU A 211 -15.59 -11.48 -8.75
C LEU A 211 -16.81 -12.37 -8.49
N THR A 212 -16.70 -13.63 -8.90
CA THR A 212 -17.58 -14.70 -8.43
C THR A 212 -17.27 -15.00 -6.96
N ASP A 213 -18.18 -15.69 -6.26
CA ASP A 213 -17.94 -16.13 -4.87
C ASP A 213 -16.71 -17.04 -4.75
N GLU A 214 -16.48 -17.90 -5.75
CA GLU A 214 -15.27 -18.72 -5.82
C GLU A 214 -14.01 -17.84 -5.99
N GLY A 215 -14.04 -16.85 -6.89
CA GLY A 215 -12.95 -15.89 -7.09
C GLY A 215 -12.65 -15.09 -5.82
N ARG A 216 -13.66 -14.66 -5.10
CA ARG A 216 -13.48 -13.96 -3.81
C ARG A 216 -12.79 -14.86 -2.80
N ARG A 217 -13.27 -16.09 -2.63
CA ARG A 217 -12.62 -17.07 -1.72
C ARG A 217 -11.18 -17.39 -2.11
N ALA A 218 -10.88 -17.40 -3.40
CA ALA A 218 -9.54 -17.73 -3.88
C ALA A 218 -8.54 -16.57 -3.71
N LEU A 219 -8.97 -15.34 -4.00
CA LEU A 219 -8.07 -14.19 -4.19
C LEU A 219 -8.06 -13.22 -3.00
N LEU A 220 -9.12 -13.18 -2.18
CA LEU A 220 -9.27 -12.21 -1.11
C LEU A 220 -9.13 -12.85 0.26
N ASN A 221 -8.67 -12.06 1.23
CA ASN A 221 -8.76 -12.38 2.65
C ASN A 221 -9.94 -11.65 3.27
N GLU A 222 -11.12 -12.18 3.01
CA GLU A 222 -12.37 -11.62 3.52
C GLU A 222 -12.58 -12.08 4.96
N TYR A 223 -12.78 -11.12 5.85
CA TYR A 223 -12.99 -11.42 7.26
C TYR A 223 -14.34 -12.12 7.47
N ALA A 224 -14.27 -13.29 8.05
CA ALA A 224 -15.39 -14.00 8.66
C ALA A 224 -14.86 -14.67 9.93
N PRO A 225 -15.58 -14.59 11.08
CA PRO A 225 -15.09 -15.10 12.36
C PRO A 225 -14.61 -16.54 12.28
N ASP A 226 -15.40 -17.41 11.63
CA ASP A 226 -15.11 -18.84 11.50
C ASP A 226 -13.88 -19.10 10.60
N ARG A 227 -13.66 -18.29 9.58
CA ARG A 227 -12.49 -18.40 8.71
C ARG A 227 -11.24 -17.88 9.39
N ALA A 228 -11.32 -16.73 10.05
CA ALA A 228 -10.17 -16.16 10.75
C ALA A 228 -9.61 -17.13 11.81
N ALA A 229 -10.49 -17.89 12.49
CA ALA A 229 -10.06 -18.93 13.45
C ALA A 229 -9.41 -20.15 12.79
N SER A 230 -9.74 -20.46 11.52
CA SER A 230 -9.16 -21.61 10.80
C SER A 230 -7.88 -21.25 10.03
N ASP A 231 -7.63 -19.99 9.76
CA ASP A 231 -6.49 -19.49 9.01
C ASP A 231 -5.23 -19.31 9.89
N ILE A 232 -5.39 -19.38 11.22
CA ILE A 232 -4.33 -19.28 12.24
C ILE A 232 -3.94 -20.66 12.76
#